data_efef6bb074ef9644bbf8b60b32834989
#
_entry.id   efef6bb074ef9644bbf8b60b32834989
#
_cell.length_a   1.000
_cell.length_b   1.000
_cell.length_c   1.000
_cell.angle_alpha   90.00
_cell.angle_beta   90.00
_cell.angle_gamma   90.00
#
_symmetry.space_group_name_H-M   'P 1'
#
loop_
_entity.id
_entity.type
_entity.pdbx_description
1 polymer ?
#
loop_
_entity_poly.entity_id
_entity_poly.type
_entity_poly.pdbx_seq_one_letter_code
_entity_poly.pdbx_strand_id
1 'polypeptide(L)'
;MQTDDNRIVYKTGQQSIITRFDIPLSVHYHEKSSTSNQKLNLAVLCDFDGTITLNDTFEHILKKYATGDWKIFDQQYARGEINLQECLRKQGSLVRTPEMVLIAELERVTTFRPNFGRLVTYCRSNRVPLAVVSAGLDFAIKHLLRMKGWDNLVKLYVAKSEMTPSGIKFTFPRLQDKTSLSVKDDLVKRYKGQGRKVVYVGDGIWDMDALKQSDYRYAIKGSRLATLCRENNIPAREITDFQEVVSAIQYDLTP
;
A
#
# COMPACT_ATOMS: atom_id res chain seq x y z
N MET A 1 -24.44 -40.62 20.03
CA MET A 1 -24.17 -39.28 20.51
C MET A 1 -24.20 -38.37 19.24
N GLN A 2 -25.38 -37.86 18.88
CA GLN A 2 -25.57 -36.97 17.75
C GLN A 2 -25.44 -35.56 18.26
N THR A 3 -24.52 -34.79 17.73
CA THR A 3 -24.35 -33.37 17.99
C THR A 3 -25.22 -32.57 17.02
N ASP A 4 -26.26 -31.96 17.52
CA ASP A 4 -27.10 -30.99 16.83
C ASP A 4 -26.41 -29.62 16.94
N ASP A 5 -25.72 -29.22 15.89
CA ASP A 5 -24.97 -27.95 15.83
C ASP A 5 -25.79 -26.88 15.11
N ASN A 6 -26.57 -26.13 15.85
CA ASN A 6 -27.03 -24.78 15.45
C ASN A 6 -27.71 -24.03 16.60
N ARG A 7 -27.09 -24.03 17.79
CA ARG A 7 -27.57 -23.25 18.92
C ARG A 7 -26.45 -22.44 19.55
N ILE A 8 -26.56 -21.12 19.46
CA ILE A 8 -25.72 -20.22 20.27
C ILE A 8 -26.55 -19.80 21.49
N VAL A 9 -26.05 -20.14 22.68
CA VAL A 9 -26.69 -19.81 23.96
C VAL A 9 -25.91 -18.67 24.62
N TYR A 10 -26.56 -17.52 24.79
CA TYR A 10 -26.03 -16.43 25.62
C TYR A 10 -26.62 -16.49 27.01
N LYS A 11 -25.76 -16.52 28.04
CA LYS A 11 -26.17 -16.42 29.45
C LYS A 11 -26.01 -14.98 29.94
N THR A 12 -27.08 -14.31 30.22
CA THR A 12 -27.10 -13.05 30.96
C THR A 12 -28.08 -13.17 32.09
N GLY A 13 -27.58 -13.32 33.30
CA GLY A 13 -28.43 -13.40 34.51
C GLY A 13 -29.31 -14.66 34.58
N GLN A 14 -30.40 -14.60 35.30
CA GLN A 14 -31.27 -15.74 35.61
C GLN A 14 -32.30 -16.12 34.51
N GLN A 15 -32.23 -15.61 33.32
CA GLN A 15 -33.13 -15.99 32.22
C GLN A 15 -32.37 -16.34 30.96
N SER A 16 -32.74 -17.47 30.33
CA SER A 16 -32.23 -17.93 29.04
C SER A 16 -33.22 -17.56 27.95
N ILE A 17 -32.80 -16.74 26.97
CA ILE A 17 -33.62 -16.43 25.79
C ILE A 17 -33.06 -17.30 24.63
N ILE A 18 -33.92 -18.14 24.06
CA ILE A 18 -33.61 -18.93 22.87
C ILE A 18 -34.23 -18.21 21.68
N THR A 19 -33.39 -17.67 20.80
CA THR A 19 -33.84 -17.10 19.53
C THR A 19 -33.59 -18.09 18.39
N ARG A 20 -34.66 -18.49 17.69
CA ARG A 20 -34.61 -19.29 16.49
C ARG A 20 -34.54 -18.34 15.30
N PHE A 21 -33.48 -18.44 14.51
CA PHE A 21 -33.41 -17.77 13.20
C PHE A 21 -33.78 -18.81 12.14
N ASP A 22 -34.96 -18.69 11.54
CA ASP A 22 -35.31 -19.43 10.34
C ASP A 22 -34.61 -18.77 9.14
N ILE A 23 -33.49 -19.35 8.73
CA ILE A 23 -32.84 -18.99 7.46
C ILE A 23 -33.48 -19.87 6.38
N PRO A 24 -34.09 -19.32 5.33
CA PRO A 24 -34.61 -20.15 4.25
C PRO A 24 -33.45 -20.81 3.50
N LEU A 25 -33.42 -22.13 3.55
CA LEU A 25 -32.55 -22.99 2.73
C LEU A 25 -33.07 -22.97 1.28
N SER A 26 -32.64 -21.99 0.49
CA SER A 26 -32.59 -22.09 -0.99
C SER A 26 -31.92 -20.89 -1.62
N VAL A 27 -30.60 -20.78 -1.43
CA VAL A 27 -29.73 -20.09 -2.39
C VAL A 27 -28.86 -21.18 -2.99
N HIS A 28 -29.27 -21.66 -4.18
CA HIS A 28 -28.41 -22.51 -5.00
C HIS A 28 -27.22 -21.64 -5.42
N TYR A 29 -26.12 -21.71 -4.66
CA TYR A 29 -24.82 -21.34 -5.19
C TYR A 29 -24.48 -22.36 -6.27
N HIS A 30 -24.55 -21.95 -7.52
CA HIS A 30 -23.83 -22.67 -8.56
C HIS A 30 -22.34 -22.61 -8.19
N GLU A 31 -21.87 -23.69 -7.54
CA GLU A 31 -20.45 -24.02 -7.54
C GLU A 31 -20.04 -24.18 -9.00
N LYS A 32 -19.46 -23.13 -9.58
CA LYS A 32 -18.63 -23.29 -10.76
C LYS A 32 -17.45 -24.17 -10.32
N SER A 33 -17.57 -25.44 -10.69
CA SER A 33 -16.53 -26.46 -10.57
C SER A 33 -15.14 -25.91 -10.86
N SER A 34 -14.23 -26.19 -9.93
CA SER A 34 -12.77 -26.34 -10.11
C SER A 34 -12.22 -25.93 -11.47
N THR A 35 -11.99 -24.65 -11.66
CA THR A 35 -11.07 -24.21 -12.68
C THR A 35 -9.65 -24.47 -12.15
N SER A 36 -8.86 -25.16 -12.96
CA SER A 36 -7.45 -25.43 -12.84
C SER A 36 -6.71 -24.37 -12.03
N ASN A 37 -5.86 -24.81 -11.12
CA ASN A 37 -4.97 -24.04 -10.25
C ASN A 37 -3.90 -23.30 -11.10
N GLN A 38 -4.36 -22.49 -12.07
CA GLN A 38 -3.50 -21.72 -12.95
C GLN A 38 -2.96 -20.55 -12.14
N LYS A 39 -1.70 -20.67 -11.75
CA LYS A 39 -0.97 -19.67 -10.98
C LYS A 39 -1.04 -18.34 -11.73
N LEU A 40 -1.74 -17.35 -11.16
CA LEU A 40 -1.78 -16.01 -11.73
C LEU A 40 -0.36 -15.46 -11.91
N ASN A 41 0.02 -15.18 -13.14
CA ASN A 41 1.36 -14.66 -13.43
C ASN A 41 1.43 -13.15 -13.23
N LEU A 42 0.95 -12.71 -12.06
CA LEU A 42 0.87 -11.31 -11.66
C LEU A 42 1.82 -11.00 -10.50
N ALA A 43 2.15 -9.73 -10.35
CA ALA A 43 2.65 -9.11 -9.13
C ALA A 43 1.92 -7.78 -8.93
N VAL A 44 1.59 -7.45 -7.67
CA VAL A 44 0.96 -6.17 -7.31
C VAL A 44 1.95 -5.33 -6.53
N LEU A 45 2.17 -4.12 -6.98
CA LEU A 45 3.03 -3.13 -6.35
C LEU A 45 2.18 -1.92 -5.97
N CYS A 46 2.27 -1.51 -4.71
CA CYS A 46 1.56 -0.35 -4.20
C CYS A 46 2.53 0.62 -3.55
N ASP A 47 2.35 1.91 -3.80
CA ASP A 47 2.89 2.95 -2.94
C ASP A 47 2.20 2.93 -1.58
N PHE A 48 2.77 3.59 -0.57
CA PHE A 48 2.23 3.61 0.79
C PHE A 48 1.50 4.92 1.11
N ASP A 49 2.24 6.03 1.14
CA ASP A 49 1.73 7.34 1.54
C ASP A 49 0.78 7.91 0.48
N GLY A 50 -0.44 8.31 0.88
CA GLY A 50 -1.47 8.77 -0.06
C GLY A 50 -2.14 7.64 -0.88
N THR A 51 -1.54 6.45 -0.93
CA THR A 51 -2.02 5.28 -1.67
C THR A 51 -2.67 4.24 -0.74
N ILE A 52 -1.89 3.53 0.08
CA ILE A 52 -2.40 2.59 1.10
C ILE A 52 -2.98 3.36 2.27
N THR A 53 -2.37 4.46 2.65
CA THR A 53 -2.93 5.44 3.60
C THR A 53 -3.68 6.55 2.86
N LEU A 54 -4.61 7.21 3.53
CA LEU A 54 -5.33 8.37 2.99
C LEU A 54 -4.51 9.66 3.09
N ASN A 55 -3.52 9.69 3.98
CA ASN A 55 -2.64 10.83 4.23
C ASN A 55 -1.18 10.44 4.02
N ASP A 56 -0.34 11.41 3.68
CA ASP A 56 1.11 11.25 3.66
C ASP A 56 1.64 11.31 5.09
N THR A 57 2.23 10.21 5.55
CA THR A 57 2.71 10.06 6.92
C THR A 57 3.99 10.86 7.16
N PHE A 58 4.90 10.92 6.18
CA PHE A 58 6.12 11.70 6.33
C PHE A 58 5.86 13.19 6.26
N GLU A 59 5.01 13.65 5.34
CA GLU A 59 4.58 15.05 5.28
C GLU A 59 3.90 15.49 6.60
N HIS A 60 3.08 14.61 7.21
CA HIS A 60 2.47 14.90 8.50
C HIS A 60 3.54 15.11 9.58
N ILE A 61 4.56 14.26 9.62
CA ILE A 61 5.70 14.42 10.56
C ILE A 61 6.45 15.71 10.31
N LEU A 62 6.72 16.07 9.06
CA LEU A 62 7.39 17.33 8.71
C LEU A 62 6.57 18.54 9.16
N LYS A 63 5.27 18.55 8.89
CA LYS A 63 4.36 19.65 9.31
C LYS A 63 4.36 19.88 10.82
N LYS A 64 4.49 18.81 11.60
CA LYS A 64 4.35 18.88 13.05
C LYS A 64 5.67 19.01 13.81
N TYR A 65 6.73 18.40 13.30
CA TYR A 65 7.97 18.21 14.06
C TYR A 65 9.24 18.74 13.39
N ALA A 66 9.18 19.23 12.15
CA ALA A 66 10.35 19.83 11.52
C ALA A 66 10.75 21.14 12.23
N THR A 67 12.05 21.29 12.49
CA THR A 67 12.62 22.46 13.17
C THR A 67 12.93 23.64 12.23
N GLY A 68 12.49 23.56 10.96
CA GLY A 68 12.71 24.59 9.93
C GLY A 68 11.75 24.44 8.76
N ASP A 69 11.89 25.30 7.77
CA ASP A 69 11.07 25.28 6.56
C ASP A 69 11.48 24.13 5.63
N TRP A 70 10.85 22.99 5.82
CA TRP A 70 11.08 21.79 5.00
C TRP A 70 10.59 21.95 3.55
N LYS A 71 9.65 22.86 3.27
CA LYS A 71 9.08 23.11 1.93
C LYS A 71 10.10 23.69 0.96
N ILE A 72 11.15 24.32 1.46
CA ILE A 72 12.23 24.84 0.60
C ILE A 72 12.89 23.72 -0.20
N PHE A 73 12.97 22.52 0.38
CA PHE A 73 13.56 21.35 -0.29
C PHE A 73 12.64 20.77 -1.36
N ASP A 74 11.31 20.82 -1.16
CA ASP A 74 10.34 20.48 -2.22
C ASP A 74 10.46 21.45 -3.40
N GLN A 75 10.66 22.74 -3.12
CA GLN A 75 10.85 23.75 -4.17
C GLN A 75 12.16 23.53 -4.92
N GLN A 76 13.25 23.24 -4.22
CA GLN A 76 14.54 22.92 -4.85
C GLN A 76 14.45 21.68 -5.73
N TYR A 77 13.77 20.64 -5.23
CA TYR A 77 13.50 19.45 -6.00
C TYR A 77 12.65 19.77 -7.25
N ALA A 78 11.56 20.51 -7.11
CA ALA A 78 10.67 20.86 -8.22
C ALA A 78 11.40 21.68 -9.32
N ARG A 79 12.43 22.44 -8.95
CA ARG A 79 13.30 23.16 -9.90
C ARG A 79 14.46 22.30 -10.46
N GLY A 80 14.57 21.03 -10.02
CA GLY A 80 15.65 20.14 -10.44
C GLY A 80 17.03 20.46 -9.85
N GLU A 81 17.10 21.31 -8.80
CA GLU A 81 18.35 21.67 -8.13
C GLU A 81 18.90 20.52 -7.27
N ILE A 82 18.03 19.71 -6.74
CA ILE A 82 18.36 18.50 -5.96
C ILE A 82 17.50 17.32 -6.44
N ASN A 83 17.99 16.09 -6.22
CA ASN A 83 17.20 14.89 -6.49
C ASN A 83 16.32 14.52 -5.29
N LEU A 84 15.39 13.55 -5.48
CA LEU A 84 14.48 13.09 -4.43
C LEU A 84 15.22 12.62 -3.17
N GLN A 85 16.26 11.82 -3.34
CA GLN A 85 17.00 11.28 -2.18
C GLN A 85 17.64 12.38 -1.35
N GLU A 86 18.14 13.42 -2.00
CA GLU A 86 18.70 14.58 -1.32
C GLU A 86 17.62 15.41 -0.64
N CYS A 87 16.47 15.61 -1.29
CA CYS A 87 15.31 16.26 -0.70
C CYS A 87 14.89 15.56 0.61
N LEU A 88 14.67 14.25 0.56
CA LEU A 88 14.27 13.48 1.74
C LEU A 88 15.33 13.49 2.85
N ARG A 89 16.65 13.44 2.52
CA ARG A 89 17.70 13.56 3.53
C ARG A 89 17.68 14.93 4.21
N LYS A 90 17.54 16.00 3.45
CA LYS A 90 17.46 17.37 3.98
C LYS A 90 16.22 17.55 4.86
N GLN A 91 15.07 17.10 4.40
CA GLN A 91 13.82 17.12 5.18
C GLN A 91 13.95 16.31 6.46
N GLY A 92 14.46 15.08 6.39
CA GLY A 92 14.65 14.21 7.54
C GLY A 92 15.57 14.81 8.60
N SER A 93 16.61 15.55 8.20
CA SER A 93 17.53 16.21 9.13
C SER A 93 16.87 17.29 9.99
N LEU A 94 15.70 17.77 9.60
CA LEU A 94 14.93 18.74 10.38
C LEU A 94 14.07 18.10 11.49
N VAL A 95 13.94 16.77 11.52
CA VAL A 95 13.10 16.07 12.49
C VAL A 95 13.99 15.38 13.53
N ARG A 96 13.99 15.90 14.75
CA ARG A 96 14.81 15.39 15.88
C ARG A 96 13.98 14.74 16.98
N THR A 97 12.68 14.64 16.78
CA THR A 97 11.73 14.03 17.73
C THR A 97 11.98 12.52 17.82
N PRO A 98 11.99 11.93 19.02
CA PRO A 98 12.24 10.49 19.19
C PRO A 98 11.28 9.62 18.40
N GLU A 99 11.76 8.49 17.85
CA GLU A 99 10.99 7.56 17.01
C GLU A 99 9.67 7.13 17.64
N MET A 100 9.69 6.81 18.94
CA MET A 100 8.47 6.40 19.66
C MET A 100 7.37 7.47 19.64
N VAL A 101 7.75 8.76 19.71
CA VAL A 101 6.78 9.87 19.66
C VAL A 101 6.21 10.00 18.25
N LEU A 102 7.06 9.84 17.21
CA LEU A 102 6.62 9.87 15.81
C LEU A 102 5.67 8.71 15.52
N ILE A 103 5.99 7.50 15.99
CA ILE A 103 5.13 6.32 15.85
C ILE A 103 3.78 6.54 16.52
N ALA A 104 3.75 6.97 17.79
CA ALA A 104 2.51 7.23 18.52
C ALA A 104 1.63 8.29 17.85
N GLU A 105 2.25 9.32 17.27
CA GLU A 105 1.51 10.32 16.49
C GLU A 105 0.92 9.71 15.21
N LEU A 106 1.69 8.92 14.48
CA LEU A 106 1.22 8.30 13.24
C LEU A 106 0.14 7.23 13.48
N GLU A 107 0.20 6.47 14.59
CA GLU A 107 -0.89 5.59 15.01
C GLU A 107 -2.22 6.33 15.14
N ARG A 108 -2.16 7.52 15.74
CA ARG A 108 -3.34 8.34 16.03
C ARG A 108 -3.98 8.94 14.76
N VAL A 109 -3.16 9.32 13.77
CA VAL A 109 -3.64 10.11 12.61
C VAL A 109 -3.74 9.32 11.32
N THR A 110 -3.10 8.15 11.22
CA THR A 110 -3.08 7.41 9.97
C THR A 110 -4.39 6.67 9.75
N THR A 111 -5.01 6.94 8.62
CA THR A 111 -6.19 6.22 8.15
C THR A 111 -5.81 5.40 6.93
N PHE A 112 -6.08 4.10 6.96
CA PHE A 112 -5.86 3.22 5.82
C PHE A 112 -6.99 3.35 4.80
N ARG A 113 -6.62 3.29 3.52
CA ARG A 113 -7.60 3.26 2.43
C ARG A 113 -8.44 1.98 2.52
N PRO A 114 -9.77 2.08 2.30
CA PRO A 114 -10.66 0.92 2.38
C PRO A 114 -10.21 -0.24 1.50
N ASN A 115 -10.49 -1.44 1.99
CA ASN A 115 -10.29 -2.71 1.28
C ASN A 115 -8.84 -3.11 0.96
N PHE A 116 -7.79 -2.39 1.45
CA PHE A 116 -6.41 -2.85 1.29
C PHE A 116 -6.20 -4.24 1.92
N GLY A 117 -6.78 -4.50 3.10
CA GLY A 117 -6.74 -5.83 3.72
C GLY A 117 -7.36 -6.94 2.86
N ARG A 118 -8.39 -6.62 2.04
CA ARG A 118 -8.94 -7.57 1.06
C ARG A 118 -7.95 -7.87 -0.05
N LEU A 119 -7.23 -6.87 -0.54
CA LEU A 119 -6.16 -7.07 -1.53
C LEU A 119 -5.04 -7.95 -0.93
N VAL A 120 -4.62 -7.70 0.32
CA VAL A 120 -3.62 -8.54 1.02
C VAL A 120 -4.08 -9.98 1.09
N THR A 121 -5.32 -10.23 1.54
CA THR A 121 -5.90 -11.57 1.65
C THR A 121 -6.00 -12.24 0.28
N TYR A 122 -6.48 -11.54 -0.73
CA TYR A 122 -6.60 -12.05 -2.09
C TYR A 122 -5.25 -12.47 -2.67
N CYS A 123 -4.25 -11.57 -2.58
CA CYS A 123 -2.90 -11.85 -3.08
C CYS A 123 -2.27 -13.06 -2.38
N ARG A 124 -2.43 -13.18 -1.07
CA ARG A 124 -1.96 -14.33 -0.29
C ARG A 124 -2.61 -15.63 -0.75
N SER A 125 -3.94 -15.66 -0.84
CA SER A 125 -4.72 -16.87 -1.21
C SER A 125 -4.39 -17.35 -2.62
N ASN A 126 -4.10 -16.43 -3.54
CA ASN A 126 -3.78 -16.73 -4.93
C ASN A 126 -2.27 -16.78 -5.23
N ARG A 127 -1.42 -16.71 -4.21
CA ARG A 127 0.05 -16.71 -4.32
C ARG A 127 0.57 -15.62 -5.28
N VAL A 128 -0.12 -14.49 -5.33
CA VAL A 128 0.30 -13.28 -6.07
C VAL A 128 1.23 -12.47 -5.16
N PRO A 129 2.47 -12.19 -5.55
CA PRO A 129 3.34 -11.29 -4.81
C PRO A 129 2.69 -9.91 -4.65
N LEU A 130 2.59 -9.45 -3.40
CA LEU A 130 2.18 -8.08 -3.07
C LEU A 130 3.39 -7.38 -2.44
N ALA A 131 3.78 -6.25 -3.03
CA ALA A 131 4.87 -5.42 -2.56
C ALA A 131 4.40 -4.00 -2.24
N VAL A 132 4.86 -3.48 -1.11
CA VAL A 132 4.73 -2.07 -0.74
C VAL A 132 6.07 -1.40 -1.05
N VAL A 133 6.03 -0.34 -1.86
CA VAL A 133 7.23 0.36 -2.34
C VAL A 133 7.09 1.85 -2.00
N SER A 134 7.85 2.33 -1.03
CA SER A 134 7.73 3.70 -0.54
C SER A 134 9.08 4.36 -0.29
N ALA A 135 9.12 5.67 -0.38
CA ALA A 135 10.26 6.49 0.04
C ALA A 135 10.07 7.08 1.46
N GLY A 136 8.97 6.76 2.13
CA GLY A 136 8.64 7.21 3.48
C GLY A 136 9.46 6.57 4.58
N LEU A 137 9.01 6.75 5.83
CA LEU A 137 9.69 6.29 7.04
C LEU A 137 9.49 4.78 7.25
N ASP A 138 10.53 3.97 7.06
CA ASP A 138 10.42 2.51 7.12
C ASP A 138 9.99 1.99 8.50
N PHE A 139 10.46 2.59 9.59
CA PHE A 139 10.04 2.23 10.95
C PHE A 139 8.54 2.45 11.15
N ALA A 140 8.02 3.57 10.62
CA ALA A 140 6.59 3.90 10.71
C ALA A 140 5.74 2.96 9.84
N ILE A 141 6.14 2.75 8.58
CA ILE A 141 5.46 1.84 7.65
C ILE A 141 5.40 0.42 8.20
N LYS A 142 6.53 -0.10 8.70
CA LYS A 142 6.59 -1.42 9.35
C LYS A 142 5.65 -1.52 10.54
N HIS A 143 5.64 -0.50 11.38
CA HIS A 143 4.80 -0.46 12.57
C HIS A 143 3.31 -0.43 12.19
N LEU A 144 2.90 0.47 11.29
CA LEU A 144 1.53 0.61 10.84
C LEU A 144 1.00 -0.66 10.14
N LEU A 145 1.82 -1.32 9.33
CA LEU A 145 1.48 -2.62 8.72
C LEU A 145 1.32 -3.72 9.78
N ARG A 146 2.20 -3.74 10.80
CA ARG A 146 2.14 -4.70 11.91
C ARG A 146 0.87 -4.55 12.72
N MET A 147 0.44 -3.34 13.02
CA MET A 147 -0.84 -3.08 13.71
C MET A 147 -2.05 -3.71 13.00
N LYS A 148 -1.98 -3.86 11.69
CA LYS A 148 -3.02 -4.51 10.86
C LYS A 148 -2.75 -6.00 10.63
N GLY A 149 -1.64 -6.56 11.10
CA GLY A 149 -1.24 -7.93 10.85
C GLY A 149 -0.83 -8.21 9.40
N TRP A 150 -0.39 -7.18 8.66
CA TRP A 150 -0.02 -7.29 7.24
C TRP A 150 1.49 -7.35 7.00
N ASP A 151 2.32 -7.07 8.00
CA ASP A 151 3.79 -6.97 7.90
C ASP A 151 4.46 -8.24 7.35
N ASN A 152 3.94 -9.43 7.68
CA ASN A 152 4.43 -10.71 7.16
C ASN A 152 3.73 -11.16 5.86
N LEU A 153 2.75 -10.41 5.37
CA LEU A 153 1.94 -10.76 4.20
C LEU A 153 2.31 -9.96 2.96
N VAL A 154 3.06 -8.87 3.13
CA VAL A 154 3.53 -8.00 2.05
C VAL A 154 5.05 -7.96 2.02
N LYS A 155 5.64 -7.81 0.83
CA LYS A 155 7.07 -7.52 0.71
C LYS A 155 7.27 -6.02 0.79
N LEU A 156 8.19 -5.58 1.66
CA LEU A 156 8.44 -4.17 1.87
C LEU A 156 9.74 -3.74 1.20
N TYR A 157 9.66 -2.75 0.33
CA TYR A 157 10.78 -2.11 -0.37
C TYR A 157 10.76 -0.61 -0.07
N VAL A 158 11.50 -0.22 0.95
CA VAL A 158 11.55 1.16 1.47
C VAL A 158 12.98 1.58 1.73
N ALA A 159 13.21 2.90 1.72
CA ALA A 159 14.46 3.45 2.22
C ALA A 159 14.55 3.20 3.72
N LYS A 160 15.72 2.73 4.21
CA LYS A 160 15.94 2.59 5.63
C LYS A 160 16.00 3.99 6.26
N SER A 161 15.25 4.21 7.32
CA SER A 161 15.24 5.44 8.09
C SER A 161 15.63 5.17 9.55
N GLU A 162 16.54 5.97 10.09
CA GLU A 162 17.07 5.81 11.44
C GLU A 162 17.09 7.16 12.14
N MET A 163 16.62 7.18 13.40
CA MET A 163 16.76 8.37 14.25
C MET A 163 18.22 8.55 14.67
N THR A 164 18.76 9.75 14.45
CA THR A 164 20.10 10.14 14.90
C THR A 164 20.02 11.48 15.65
N PRO A 165 21.07 11.88 16.39
CA PRO A 165 21.11 13.21 17.01
C PRO A 165 20.94 14.38 16.02
N SER A 166 21.30 14.16 14.74
CA SER A 166 21.15 15.15 13.67
C SER A 166 19.83 15.07 12.90
N GLY A 167 18.89 14.24 13.33
CA GLY A 167 17.58 14.01 12.71
C GLY A 167 17.45 12.64 12.08
N ILE A 168 16.43 12.47 11.22
CA ILE A 168 16.18 11.21 10.51
C ILE A 168 17.20 11.06 9.37
N LYS A 169 17.97 9.96 9.42
CA LYS A 169 18.91 9.58 8.37
C LYS A 169 18.28 8.56 7.43
N PHE A 170 18.26 8.85 6.14
CA PHE A 170 17.80 7.92 5.10
C PHE A 170 18.97 7.21 4.42
N THR A 171 18.82 5.89 4.25
CA THR A 171 19.70 5.04 3.45
C THR A 171 18.86 4.38 2.35
N PHE A 172 19.12 4.75 1.11
CA PHE A 172 18.37 4.24 -0.03
C PHE A 172 18.99 2.95 -0.57
N PRO A 173 18.16 1.96 -1.00
CA PRO A 173 18.67 0.77 -1.63
C PRO A 173 19.35 1.09 -2.97
N ARG A 174 20.34 0.27 -3.36
CA ARG A 174 20.93 0.36 -4.69
C ARG A 174 19.95 -0.15 -5.73
N LEU A 175 19.82 0.57 -6.84
CA LEU A 175 19.08 0.13 -8.00
C LEU A 175 19.80 -1.07 -8.63
N GLN A 176 19.03 -2.07 -9.05
CA GLN A 176 19.59 -3.26 -9.71
C GLN A 176 19.75 -3.02 -11.22
N ASP A 177 18.79 -2.34 -11.83
CA ASP A 177 18.85 -1.92 -13.21
C ASP A 177 19.44 -0.51 -13.33
N LYS A 178 20.52 -0.36 -14.09
CA LYS A 178 21.22 0.93 -14.29
C LYS A 178 20.36 1.98 -15.01
N THR A 179 19.31 1.56 -15.70
CA THR A 179 18.39 2.47 -16.41
C THR A 179 17.21 2.88 -15.54
N SER A 180 17.12 2.39 -14.30
CA SER A 180 16.06 2.76 -13.37
C SER A 180 16.31 4.13 -12.76
N LEU A 181 15.24 4.91 -12.66
CA LEU A 181 15.25 6.25 -12.09
C LEU A 181 14.93 6.24 -10.59
N SER A 182 14.23 5.21 -10.13
CA SER A 182 13.81 5.04 -8.74
C SER A 182 13.72 3.56 -8.35
N VAL A 183 13.57 3.29 -7.05
CA VAL A 183 13.30 1.93 -6.54
C VAL A 183 11.96 1.39 -7.05
N LYS A 184 10.99 2.30 -7.30
CA LYS A 184 9.64 1.93 -7.75
C LYS A 184 9.68 1.32 -9.16
N ASP A 185 10.33 1.99 -10.12
CA ASP A 185 10.45 1.49 -11.50
C ASP A 185 11.45 0.33 -11.62
N ASP A 186 12.53 0.32 -10.83
CA ASP A 186 13.46 -0.81 -10.72
C ASP A 186 12.72 -2.10 -10.32
N LEU A 187 11.82 -2.00 -9.35
CA LEU A 187 11.05 -3.14 -8.91
C LEU A 187 10.03 -3.62 -9.96
N VAL A 188 9.40 -2.71 -10.70
CA VAL A 188 8.54 -3.07 -11.84
C VAL A 188 9.33 -3.87 -12.87
N LYS A 189 10.49 -3.36 -13.31
CA LYS A 189 11.38 -4.05 -14.26
C LYS A 189 11.79 -5.42 -13.75
N ARG A 190 12.13 -5.53 -12.47
CA ARG A 190 12.51 -6.79 -11.83
C ARG A 190 11.41 -7.84 -11.88
N TYR A 191 10.15 -7.49 -11.56
CA TYR A 191 9.03 -8.43 -11.63
C TYR A 191 8.70 -8.78 -13.08
N LYS A 192 8.78 -7.84 -14.02
CA LYS A 192 8.63 -8.11 -15.47
C LYS A 192 9.72 -9.03 -15.98
N GLY A 193 10.96 -8.84 -15.56
CA GLY A 193 12.08 -9.73 -15.89
C GLY A 193 11.92 -11.17 -15.36
N GLN A 194 11.07 -11.37 -14.34
CA GLN A 194 10.64 -12.69 -13.87
C GLN A 194 9.44 -13.26 -14.65
N GLY A 195 9.05 -12.63 -15.77
CA GLY A 195 7.93 -13.01 -16.62
C GLY A 195 6.55 -12.64 -16.05
N ARG A 196 6.45 -11.80 -15.01
CA ARG A 196 5.17 -11.43 -14.41
C ARG A 196 4.59 -10.19 -15.08
N LYS A 197 3.26 -10.16 -15.20
CA LYS A 197 2.53 -8.91 -15.43
C LYS A 197 2.47 -8.12 -14.12
N VAL A 198 2.64 -6.81 -14.19
CA VAL A 198 2.69 -5.94 -13.02
C VAL A 198 1.46 -5.06 -12.94
N VAL A 199 0.75 -5.15 -11.83
CA VAL A 199 -0.26 -4.19 -11.38
C VAL A 199 0.46 -3.16 -10.51
N TYR A 200 0.34 -1.88 -10.83
CA TYR A 200 0.89 -0.79 -10.04
C TYR A 200 -0.23 0.15 -9.56
N VAL A 201 -0.18 0.52 -8.27
CA VAL A 201 -1.11 1.46 -7.64
C VAL A 201 -0.30 2.57 -6.97
N GLY A 202 -0.61 3.82 -7.29
CA GLY A 202 0.07 4.99 -6.74
C GLY A 202 -0.79 6.25 -6.75
N ASP A 203 -0.28 7.35 -6.18
CA ASP A 203 -0.97 8.64 -6.11
C ASP A 203 -0.08 9.84 -6.44
N GLY A 204 1.23 9.72 -6.27
CA GLY A 204 2.19 10.81 -6.38
C GLY A 204 2.93 10.91 -7.72
N ILE A 205 3.66 12.01 -7.91
CA ILE A 205 4.53 12.21 -9.09
C ILE A 205 5.63 11.14 -9.16
N TRP A 206 6.06 10.65 -8.01
CA TRP A 206 7.11 9.62 -7.85
C TRP A 206 6.70 8.23 -8.32
N ASP A 207 5.42 8.03 -8.60
CA ASP A 207 4.87 6.79 -9.11
C ASP A 207 4.86 6.73 -10.64
N MET A 208 5.06 7.87 -11.30
CA MET A 208 4.86 8.01 -12.73
C MET A 208 5.69 7.04 -13.56
N ASP A 209 6.99 6.89 -13.25
CA ASP A 209 7.88 6.03 -14.04
C ASP A 209 7.55 4.55 -13.83
N ALA A 210 7.25 4.16 -12.59
CA ALA A 210 6.79 2.81 -12.28
C ALA A 210 5.44 2.50 -12.93
N LEU A 211 4.51 3.45 -12.86
CA LEU A 211 3.19 3.31 -13.48
C LEU A 211 3.31 3.15 -15.01
N LYS A 212 4.10 3.98 -15.70
CA LYS A 212 4.31 3.91 -17.15
C LYS A 212 4.80 2.54 -17.60
N GLN A 213 5.68 1.92 -16.82
CA GLN A 213 6.29 0.64 -17.15
C GLN A 213 5.41 -0.56 -16.77
N SER A 214 4.36 -0.35 -15.96
CA SER A 214 3.47 -1.41 -15.51
C SER A 214 2.47 -1.82 -16.58
N ASP A 215 2.03 -3.09 -16.51
CA ASP A 215 1.04 -3.63 -17.44
C ASP A 215 -0.37 -3.15 -17.11
N TYR A 216 -0.70 -3.04 -15.82
CA TYR A 216 -1.99 -2.58 -15.32
C TYR A 216 -1.78 -1.41 -14.36
N ARG A 217 -2.39 -0.29 -14.67
CA ARG A 217 -2.09 1.02 -14.10
C ARG A 217 -3.27 1.56 -13.33
N TYR A 218 -3.06 1.81 -12.04
CA TYR A 218 -4.09 2.38 -11.17
C TYR A 218 -3.56 3.63 -10.48
N ALA A 219 -4.32 4.71 -10.58
CA ALA A 219 -4.03 5.95 -9.87
C ALA A 219 -5.14 6.25 -8.87
N ILE A 220 -4.80 6.75 -7.69
CA ILE A 220 -5.80 7.19 -6.73
C ILE A 220 -6.58 8.37 -7.32
N LYS A 221 -7.90 8.28 -7.33
CA LYS A 221 -8.79 9.30 -7.88
C LYS A 221 -8.56 10.65 -7.23
N GLY A 222 -8.43 11.68 -8.06
CA GLY A 222 -8.17 13.05 -7.59
C GLY A 222 -6.72 13.32 -7.15
N SER A 223 -5.84 12.33 -7.21
CA SER A 223 -4.42 12.48 -6.87
C SER A 223 -3.62 13.24 -7.93
N ARG A 224 -2.39 13.63 -7.56
CA ARG A 224 -1.48 14.26 -8.53
C ARG A 224 -1.11 13.32 -9.68
N LEU A 225 -0.92 12.02 -9.38
CA LEU A 225 -0.66 11.01 -10.40
C LEU A 225 -1.81 10.90 -11.40
N ALA A 226 -3.06 10.83 -10.91
CA ALA A 226 -4.24 10.76 -11.77
C ALA A 226 -4.33 11.99 -12.70
N THR A 227 -4.06 13.19 -12.19
CA THR A 227 -4.01 14.43 -12.95
C THR A 227 -2.93 14.37 -14.04
N LEU A 228 -1.71 13.97 -13.67
CA LEU A 228 -0.59 13.83 -14.62
C LEU A 228 -0.86 12.78 -15.70
N CYS A 229 -1.53 11.68 -15.35
CA CYS A 229 -1.92 10.67 -16.33
C CYS A 229 -2.86 11.25 -17.38
N ARG A 230 -3.87 12.04 -16.97
CA ARG A 230 -4.78 12.72 -17.90
C ARG A 230 -4.05 13.75 -18.77
N GLU A 231 -3.25 14.61 -18.15
CA GLU A 231 -2.48 15.65 -18.85
C GLU A 231 -1.53 15.10 -19.91
N ASN A 232 -0.95 13.91 -19.67
CA ASN A 232 0.02 13.27 -20.56
C ASN A 232 -0.57 12.12 -21.40
N ASN A 233 -1.91 11.96 -21.43
CA ASN A 233 -2.59 10.88 -22.16
C ASN A 233 -2.07 9.47 -21.80
N ILE A 234 -1.72 9.24 -20.54
CA ILE A 234 -1.28 7.94 -20.05
C ILE A 234 -2.51 7.18 -19.55
N PRO A 235 -2.88 6.05 -20.16
CA PRO A 235 -4.04 5.28 -19.73
C PRO A 235 -3.78 4.69 -18.33
N ALA A 236 -4.57 5.12 -17.35
CA ALA A 236 -4.59 4.60 -16.00
C ALA A 236 -6.04 4.59 -15.49
N ARG A 237 -6.45 3.53 -14.79
CA ARG A 237 -7.75 3.47 -14.15
C ARG A 237 -7.69 4.22 -12.83
N GLU A 238 -8.57 5.19 -12.63
CA GLU A 238 -8.70 5.88 -11.34
C GLU A 238 -9.54 5.03 -10.39
N ILE A 239 -9.07 4.90 -9.15
CA ILE A 239 -9.71 4.13 -8.08
C ILE A 239 -9.88 4.97 -6.81
N THR A 240 -10.91 4.65 -6.04
CA THR A 240 -11.16 5.24 -4.72
C THR A 240 -10.78 4.30 -3.59
N ASP A 241 -10.87 2.99 -3.82
CA ASP A 241 -10.49 1.96 -2.87
C ASP A 241 -9.90 0.70 -3.53
N PHE A 242 -9.34 -0.20 -2.72
CA PHE A 242 -8.67 -1.40 -3.21
C PHE A 242 -9.61 -2.54 -3.64
N GLN A 243 -10.92 -2.45 -3.36
CA GLN A 243 -11.88 -3.43 -3.90
C GLN A 243 -11.91 -3.37 -5.42
N GLU A 244 -11.71 -2.18 -6.00
CA GLU A 244 -11.68 -2.01 -7.45
C GLU A 244 -10.50 -2.74 -8.09
N VAL A 245 -9.32 -2.76 -7.41
CA VAL A 245 -8.14 -3.52 -7.84
C VAL A 245 -8.40 -5.03 -7.70
N VAL A 246 -8.98 -5.47 -6.57
CA VAL A 246 -9.31 -6.88 -6.34
C VAL A 246 -10.27 -7.38 -7.42
N SER A 247 -11.34 -6.62 -7.69
CA SER A 247 -12.33 -6.98 -8.72
C SER A 247 -11.70 -7.06 -10.11
N ALA A 248 -10.85 -6.10 -10.47
CA ALA A 248 -10.16 -6.11 -11.74
C ALA A 248 -9.27 -7.35 -11.90
N ILE A 249 -8.48 -7.71 -10.87
CA ILE A 249 -7.66 -8.92 -10.92
C ILE A 249 -8.52 -10.18 -11.05
N GLN A 250 -9.66 -10.23 -10.37
CA GLN A 250 -10.55 -11.39 -10.38
C GLN A 250 -11.27 -11.60 -11.72
N TYR A 251 -11.70 -10.53 -12.37
CA TYR A 251 -12.63 -10.61 -13.50
C TYR A 251 -12.02 -10.16 -14.83
N ASP A 252 -11.10 -9.20 -14.80
CA ASP A 252 -10.56 -8.60 -16.03
C ASP A 252 -9.18 -9.16 -16.40
N LEU A 253 -8.41 -9.63 -15.41
CA LEU A 253 -7.01 -10.03 -15.57
C LEU A 253 -6.78 -11.54 -15.40
N THR A 254 -7.81 -12.27 -15.05
CA THR A 254 -7.79 -13.74 -15.04
C THR A 254 -8.12 -14.24 -16.45
N PRO A 255 -7.32 -15.17 -17.05
CA PRO A 255 -7.60 -15.74 -18.37
C PRO A 255 -8.93 -16.46 -18.44
#